data_067e72bf6feb484e5de6379e60ece0d1
#
_entry.id   067e72bf6feb484e5de6379e60ece0d1
#
_cell.length_a   1.000
_cell.length_b   1.000
_cell.length_c   1.000
_cell.angle_alpha   90.00
_cell.angle_beta   90.00
_cell.angle_gamma   90.00
#
_symmetry.space_group_name_H-M   'P 1'
#
loop_
_entity.id
_entity.type
_entity.pdbx_description
1 polymer ?
#
loop_
_entity_poly.entity_id
_entity_poly.type
_entity_poly.pdbx_seq_one_letter_code
_entity_poly.pdbx_strand_id
1 'polypeptide(L)'
;TLDRQPFYGEAIYALGEAVTAKTPASIPDCNESVAIDALGAYVDYLVEAFGHLKGFDLPIAVDCGNGSAGVAVAPVLDRLGIGYEKLFFEPDGRFPNHHPDPSEEENLEDLKKALKGGSAYGFAFDGDGDRLAFLSPKRNFKGDILALFFAREMAKTGKRPTVIGEVKCSKIMYEGIDAVGRSIMYKTGHSNLKVKLKETGADLAAEVSGHLFFNDRYFGYDDAVYAMLRVLELLKEGCDFDAEFEKLPVLYSTDEIKVPADDATKFAVVERLKTLLNERQKALGIRKTVTVDGVRVDFEKGWGLVRASNTTPILVTRFEAEDPETLAWIKDEMNSLIEKARADTAGG
;
A
#
# COMPACT_ATOMS: atom_id res chain seq x y z
N THR A 1 -16.14 0.53 10.15
CA THR A 1 -16.70 -0.71 9.56
C THR A 1 -18.09 -0.95 10.10
N LEU A 2 -18.97 -1.54 9.30
CA LEU A 2 -20.29 -2.00 9.72
C LEU A 2 -20.32 -3.53 9.50
N ASP A 3 -20.70 -4.29 10.54
CA ASP A 3 -20.75 -5.76 10.50
C ASP A 3 -19.47 -6.41 9.95
N ARG A 4 -18.30 -5.90 10.35
CA ARG A 4 -16.97 -6.31 9.89
C ARG A 4 -16.75 -6.09 8.38
N GLN A 5 -17.52 -5.21 7.76
CA GLN A 5 -17.34 -4.77 6.37
C GLN A 5 -16.86 -3.32 6.34
N PRO A 6 -16.03 -2.93 5.35
CA PRO A 6 -15.75 -1.53 5.10
C PRO A 6 -17.07 -0.75 4.85
N PHE A 7 -17.20 0.40 5.50
CA PHE A 7 -18.32 1.33 5.28
C PHE A 7 -17.80 2.50 4.45
N TYR A 8 -18.07 2.48 3.16
CA TYR A 8 -17.50 3.43 2.19
C TYR A 8 -18.38 3.61 0.95
N GLY A 9 -17.99 4.51 0.04
CA GLY A 9 -18.69 4.77 -1.22
C GLY A 9 -20.11 5.27 -1.00
N GLU A 10 -21.08 4.71 -1.71
CA GLU A 10 -22.48 5.14 -1.68
C GLU A 10 -23.09 5.12 -0.28
N ALA A 11 -22.66 4.18 0.59
CA ALA A 11 -23.16 4.11 1.97
C ALA A 11 -22.76 5.32 2.80
N ILE A 12 -21.55 5.83 2.64
CA ILE A 12 -21.10 7.08 3.29
C ILE A 12 -21.82 8.29 2.71
N TYR A 13 -22.03 8.35 1.40
CA TYR A 13 -22.75 9.45 0.75
C TYR A 13 -24.20 9.51 1.23
N ALA A 14 -24.89 8.37 1.27
CA ALA A 14 -26.23 8.28 1.82
C ALA A 14 -26.33 8.72 3.29
N LEU A 15 -25.33 8.35 4.11
CA LEU A 15 -25.23 8.84 5.49
C LEU A 15 -25.06 10.37 5.53
N GLY A 16 -24.18 10.91 4.67
CA GLY A 16 -23.96 12.36 4.54
C GLY A 16 -25.24 13.10 4.16
N GLU A 17 -26.02 12.58 3.21
CA GLU A 17 -27.32 13.13 2.82
C GLU A 17 -28.31 13.11 3.99
N ALA A 18 -28.39 12.00 4.72
CA ALA A 18 -29.26 11.88 5.89
C ALA A 18 -28.92 12.89 7.00
N VAL A 19 -27.61 13.08 7.27
CA VAL A 19 -27.13 14.09 8.24
C VAL A 19 -27.47 15.51 7.77
N THR A 20 -27.28 15.81 6.47
CA THR A 20 -27.55 17.12 5.91
C THR A 20 -29.06 17.44 5.89
N ALA A 21 -29.90 16.45 5.66
CA ALA A 21 -31.36 16.60 5.71
C ALA A 21 -31.91 16.89 7.11
N LYS A 22 -31.05 16.90 8.14
CA LYS A 22 -31.41 17.14 9.54
C LYS A 22 -32.58 16.26 10.03
N THR A 23 -32.69 15.04 9.54
CA THR A 23 -33.68 14.09 10.02
C THR A 23 -33.34 13.74 11.45
N PRO A 24 -34.22 14.04 12.46
CA PRO A 24 -33.93 13.69 13.84
C PRO A 24 -33.89 12.17 13.96
N ALA A 25 -32.72 11.62 14.21
CA ALA A 25 -32.65 10.24 14.68
C ALA A 25 -33.12 10.22 16.13
N SER A 26 -34.18 9.51 16.45
CA SER A 26 -34.47 9.14 17.84
C SER A 26 -33.40 8.10 18.20
N ILE A 27 -32.33 8.58 18.80
CA ILE A 27 -31.36 7.69 19.43
C ILE A 27 -32.00 7.23 20.72
N PRO A 28 -32.22 5.92 20.93
CA PRO A 28 -32.60 5.42 22.26
C PRO A 28 -31.56 5.90 23.26
N ASP A 29 -32.00 6.33 24.46
CA ASP A 29 -31.10 6.66 25.56
C ASP A 29 -30.19 5.45 25.84
N CYS A 30 -29.01 5.44 25.26
CA CYS A 30 -27.98 4.44 25.54
C CYS A 30 -27.19 4.95 26.73
N ASN A 31 -27.67 4.65 27.92
CA ASN A 31 -27.14 5.21 29.19
C ASN A 31 -25.93 4.44 29.73
N GLU A 32 -25.52 3.34 29.10
CA GLU A 32 -24.39 2.53 29.57
C GLU A 32 -23.32 2.40 28.50
N SER A 33 -22.14 2.97 28.76
CA SER A 33 -20.92 2.66 28.02
C SER A 33 -20.17 1.54 28.71
N VAL A 34 -19.78 0.52 27.94
CA VAL A 34 -18.93 -0.56 28.44
C VAL A 34 -17.49 -0.26 28.02
N ALA A 35 -16.60 -0.10 29.00
CA ALA A 35 -15.17 0.02 28.71
C ALA A 35 -14.60 -1.37 28.35
N ILE A 36 -13.87 -1.45 27.24
CA ILE A 36 -13.13 -2.65 26.82
C ILE A 36 -11.65 -2.33 26.72
N ASP A 37 -10.78 -3.25 27.13
CA ASP A 37 -9.34 -3.16 26.90
C ASP A 37 -9.00 -3.76 25.53
N ALA A 38 -9.29 -3.01 24.48
CA ALA A 38 -9.00 -3.45 23.12
C ALA A 38 -7.49 -3.50 22.84
N LEU A 39 -6.72 -2.55 23.40
CA LEU A 39 -5.26 -2.51 23.20
C LEU A 39 -4.58 -3.69 23.88
N GLY A 40 -4.93 -3.99 25.13
CA GLY A 40 -4.37 -5.14 25.84
C GLY A 40 -4.64 -6.45 25.11
N ALA A 41 -5.91 -6.67 24.69
CA ALA A 41 -6.27 -7.87 23.91
C ALA A 41 -5.53 -7.97 22.57
N TYR A 42 -5.33 -6.87 21.87
CA TYR A 42 -4.57 -6.82 20.62
C TYR A 42 -3.08 -7.16 20.84
N VAL A 43 -2.45 -6.55 21.85
CA VAL A 43 -1.06 -6.83 22.21
C VAL A 43 -0.90 -8.30 22.63
N ASP A 44 -1.81 -8.84 23.44
CA ASP A 44 -1.81 -10.25 23.85
C ASP A 44 -1.86 -11.19 22.65
N TYR A 45 -2.77 -10.92 21.71
CA TYR A 45 -2.88 -11.69 20.47
C TYR A 45 -1.57 -11.69 19.66
N LEU A 46 -0.97 -10.51 19.44
CA LEU A 46 0.28 -10.42 18.69
C LEU A 46 1.45 -11.12 19.39
N VAL A 47 1.58 -10.95 20.70
CA VAL A 47 2.65 -11.61 21.49
C VAL A 47 2.49 -13.12 21.49
N GLU A 48 1.26 -13.64 21.52
CA GLU A 48 0.99 -15.08 21.41
C GLU A 48 1.33 -15.58 20.00
N ALA A 49 0.80 -14.92 18.96
CA ALA A 49 1.01 -15.31 17.57
C ALA A 49 2.49 -15.29 17.16
N PHE A 50 3.24 -14.33 17.67
CA PHE A 50 4.67 -14.13 17.33
C PHE A 50 5.64 -14.50 18.45
N GLY A 51 5.22 -15.33 19.41
CA GLY A 51 6.06 -15.76 20.53
C GLY A 51 7.37 -16.44 20.10
N HIS A 52 7.41 -16.99 18.90
CA HIS A 52 8.62 -17.58 18.29
C HIS A 52 9.67 -16.51 17.90
N LEU A 53 9.32 -15.21 17.85
CA LEU A 53 10.29 -14.12 17.65
C LEU A 53 11.14 -13.83 18.89
N LYS A 54 10.86 -14.40 20.05
CA LYS A 54 11.74 -14.27 21.21
C LYS A 54 13.18 -14.67 20.86
N GLY A 55 14.13 -13.83 21.28
CA GLY A 55 15.54 -13.99 20.93
C GLY A 55 15.91 -13.45 19.54
N PHE A 56 15.05 -12.66 18.90
CA PHE A 56 15.44 -11.85 17.75
C PHE A 56 16.43 -10.77 18.20
N ASP A 57 17.62 -10.71 17.58
CA ASP A 57 18.77 -9.94 18.05
C ASP A 57 19.34 -8.95 17.02
N LEU A 58 18.76 -8.89 15.80
CA LEU A 58 19.20 -7.88 14.84
C LEU A 58 18.80 -6.48 15.32
N PRO A 59 19.72 -5.50 15.26
CA PRO A 59 19.40 -4.13 15.64
C PRO A 59 18.43 -3.51 14.65
N ILE A 60 17.28 -3.04 15.14
CA ILE A 60 16.26 -2.38 14.34
C ILE A 60 15.97 -0.98 14.88
N ALA A 61 15.57 -0.08 13.98
CA ALA A 61 14.99 1.21 14.33
C ALA A 61 13.52 1.24 13.93
N VAL A 62 12.69 1.87 14.75
CA VAL A 62 11.26 1.96 14.54
C VAL A 62 10.81 3.40 14.68
N ASP A 63 10.20 3.93 13.62
CA ASP A 63 9.67 5.28 13.54
C ASP A 63 8.14 5.24 13.52
N CYS A 64 7.52 5.77 14.58
CA CYS A 64 6.07 5.84 14.67
C CYS A 64 5.49 7.21 14.25
N GLY A 65 6.32 8.15 13.79
CA GLY A 65 5.92 9.45 13.25
C GLY A 65 5.00 10.27 14.16
N ASN A 66 5.05 10.07 15.50
CA ASN A 66 4.07 10.60 16.46
C ASN A 66 2.62 10.15 16.18
N GLY A 67 2.43 9.06 15.43
CA GLY A 67 1.15 8.43 15.16
C GLY A 67 0.72 7.46 16.27
N SER A 68 -0.36 6.72 16.01
CA SER A 68 -0.96 5.78 16.98
C SER A 68 -0.21 4.46 17.11
N ALA A 69 0.63 4.07 16.13
CA ALA A 69 1.32 2.78 16.13
C ALA A 69 2.18 2.54 17.38
N GLY A 70 2.82 3.60 17.90
CA GLY A 70 3.72 3.50 19.08
C GLY A 70 3.09 2.90 20.32
N VAL A 71 1.78 3.09 20.52
CA VAL A 71 1.06 2.55 21.71
C VAL A 71 0.94 1.02 21.68
N ALA A 72 1.00 0.42 20.49
CA ALA A 72 0.95 -1.04 20.31
C ALA A 72 2.34 -1.64 20.06
N VAL A 73 3.17 -0.99 19.27
CA VAL A 73 4.52 -1.47 18.90
C VAL A 73 5.40 -1.65 20.14
N ALA A 74 5.43 -0.65 21.04
CA ALA A 74 6.27 -0.72 22.23
C ALA A 74 5.94 -1.94 23.12
N PRO A 75 4.70 -2.14 23.61
CA PRO A 75 4.41 -3.28 24.46
C PRO A 75 4.56 -4.63 23.75
N VAL A 76 4.35 -4.71 22.45
CA VAL A 76 4.58 -5.95 21.69
C VAL A 76 6.06 -6.31 21.65
N LEU A 77 6.93 -5.40 21.22
CA LEU A 77 8.37 -5.64 21.11
C LEU A 77 9.00 -5.86 22.49
N ASP A 78 8.62 -5.07 23.50
CA ASP A 78 9.11 -5.22 24.88
C ASP A 78 8.75 -6.61 25.45
N ARG A 79 7.53 -7.09 25.25
CA ARG A 79 7.09 -8.43 25.72
C ARG A 79 7.68 -9.58 24.94
N LEU A 80 8.04 -9.36 23.68
CA LEU A 80 8.82 -10.33 22.88
C LEU A 80 10.31 -10.29 23.21
N GLY A 81 10.78 -9.29 23.97
CA GLY A 81 12.18 -9.11 24.32
C GLY A 81 13.04 -8.70 23.12
N ILE A 82 12.48 -7.98 22.17
CA ILE A 82 13.15 -7.48 20.96
C ILE A 82 13.70 -6.08 21.26
N GLY A 83 14.99 -5.88 21.07
CA GLY A 83 15.64 -4.56 21.20
C GLY A 83 15.39 -3.69 19.96
N TYR A 84 15.10 -2.41 20.15
CA TYR A 84 14.87 -1.47 19.05
C TYR A 84 15.20 -0.02 19.43
N GLU A 85 15.64 0.75 18.46
CA GLU A 85 15.79 2.20 18.58
C GLU A 85 14.43 2.88 18.33
N LYS A 86 14.01 3.74 19.27
CA LYS A 86 12.70 4.43 19.25
C LYS A 86 12.79 5.79 18.58
N LEU A 87 11.97 6.02 17.53
CA LEU A 87 11.78 7.33 16.92
C LEU A 87 10.31 7.73 17.01
N PHE A 88 10.01 8.85 17.64
CA PHE A 88 8.72 9.54 17.66
C PHE A 88 7.53 8.69 18.10
N PHE A 89 7.68 7.94 19.20
CA PHE A 89 6.69 6.98 19.72
C PHE A 89 5.49 7.63 20.42
N GLU A 90 5.65 8.85 20.98
CA GLU A 90 4.57 9.53 21.70
C GLU A 90 3.56 10.09 20.69
N PRO A 91 2.26 9.70 20.77
CA PRO A 91 1.24 10.24 19.89
C PRO A 91 1.07 11.74 20.06
N ASP A 92 1.19 12.49 18.98
CA ASP A 92 0.94 13.93 18.95
C ASP A 92 0.30 14.31 17.61
N GLY A 93 -0.99 14.62 17.61
CA GLY A 93 -1.74 14.98 16.40
C GLY A 93 -1.26 16.25 15.67
N ARG A 94 -0.24 16.92 16.18
CA ARG A 94 0.46 18.03 15.49
C ARG A 94 1.62 17.54 14.62
N PHE A 95 2.06 16.26 14.80
CA PHE A 95 3.16 15.64 14.08
C PHE A 95 4.44 16.52 14.04
N PRO A 96 5.04 16.85 15.20
CA PRO A 96 6.04 17.90 15.28
C PRO A 96 7.39 17.59 14.64
N ASN A 97 7.66 16.32 14.30
CA ASN A 97 8.94 15.90 13.74
C ASN A 97 8.90 15.81 12.21
N HIS A 98 7.97 15.06 11.67
CA HIS A 98 7.71 14.96 10.23
C HIS A 98 6.25 14.54 9.98
N HIS A 99 5.76 14.70 8.75
CA HIS A 99 4.45 14.21 8.38
C HIS A 99 4.43 12.66 8.44
N PRO A 100 3.44 12.03 9.09
CA PRO A 100 3.42 10.59 9.29
C PRO A 100 2.90 9.86 8.03
N ASP A 101 3.62 9.99 6.94
CA ASP A 101 3.39 9.29 5.68
C ASP A 101 4.69 8.63 5.21
N PRO A 102 4.88 7.33 5.46
CA PRO A 102 6.10 6.62 5.13
C PRO A 102 6.23 6.29 3.63
N SER A 103 5.24 6.62 2.81
CA SER A 103 5.33 6.49 1.36
C SER A 103 6.19 7.59 0.71
N GLU A 104 6.36 8.73 1.40
CA GLU A 104 7.17 9.86 0.94
C GLU A 104 8.60 9.78 1.53
N GLU A 105 9.61 9.77 0.66
CA GLU A 105 11.01 9.56 1.05
C GLU A 105 11.55 10.61 2.02
N GLU A 106 11.03 11.84 1.97
CA GLU A 106 11.43 12.94 2.87
C GLU A 106 11.06 12.67 4.33
N ASN A 107 10.00 11.91 4.58
CA ASN A 107 9.54 11.55 5.93
C ASN A 107 10.37 10.40 6.55
N LEU A 108 11.27 9.77 5.78
CA LEU A 108 12.11 8.66 6.22
C LEU A 108 13.53 9.08 6.61
N GLU A 109 13.84 10.38 6.60
CA GLU A 109 15.23 10.86 6.80
C GLU A 109 15.78 10.55 8.19
N ASP A 110 14.97 10.61 9.25
CA ASP A 110 15.42 10.28 10.61
C ASP A 110 15.63 8.77 10.76
N LEU A 111 14.76 7.95 10.16
CA LEU A 111 14.94 6.51 10.10
C LEU A 111 16.21 6.12 9.32
N LYS A 112 16.50 6.79 8.19
CA LYS A 112 17.75 6.59 7.43
C LYS A 112 18.99 7.01 8.22
N LYS A 113 18.90 8.00 9.12
CA LYS A 113 20.00 8.36 10.05
C LYS A 113 20.25 7.24 11.06
N ALA A 114 19.19 6.65 11.63
CA ALA A 114 19.31 5.51 12.53
C ALA A 114 19.98 4.30 11.85
N LEU A 115 19.62 4.02 10.60
CA LEU A 115 20.27 2.98 9.79
C LEU A 115 21.78 3.26 9.58
N LYS A 116 22.16 4.50 9.30
CA LYS A 116 23.56 4.92 9.21
C LYS A 116 24.28 4.84 10.57
N GLY A 117 23.51 4.97 11.67
CA GLY A 117 24.00 4.87 13.06
C GLY A 117 24.27 3.45 13.52
N GLY A 118 23.86 2.41 12.77
CA GLY A 118 24.15 1.01 13.08
C GLY A 118 22.94 0.08 13.17
N SER A 119 21.71 0.58 13.03
CA SER A 119 20.54 -0.27 12.89
C SER A 119 20.60 -1.03 11.57
N ALA A 120 20.36 -2.35 11.60
CA ALA A 120 20.41 -3.19 10.42
C ALA A 120 19.19 -2.98 9.51
N TYR A 121 18.03 -2.74 10.12
CA TYR A 121 16.76 -2.51 9.42
C TYR A 121 15.94 -1.42 10.10
N GLY A 122 15.08 -0.77 9.33
CA GLY A 122 14.19 0.28 9.80
C GLY A 122 12.75 0.02 9.41
N PHE A 123 11.84 0.41 10.29
CA PHE A 123 10.39 0.33 10.11
C PHE A 123 9.79 1.70 10.35
N ALA A 124 8.96 2.20 9.45
CA ALA A 124 8.22 3.43 9.65
C ALA A 124 6.71 3.20 9.46
N PHE A 125 5.93 3.85 10.30
CA PHE A 125 4.47 3.76 10.33
C PHE A 125 3.84 5.08 9.93
N ASP A 126 2.63 5.02 9.41
CA ASP A 126 1.83 6.23 9.21
C ASP A 126 1.02 6.62 10.46
N GLY A 127 0.21 7.66 10.32
CA GLY A 127 -0.45 8.30 11.46
C GLY A 127 -1.43 7.39 12.22
N ASP A 128 -2.14 6.51 11.55
CA ASP A 128 -3.09 5.56 12.13
C ASP A 128 -2.58 4.11 12.19
N GLY A 129 -1.37 3.86 11.67
CA GLY A 129 -0.64 2.61 11.86
C GLY A 129 -1.12 1.48 10.94
N ASP A 130 -1.66 1.81 9.78
CA ASP A 130 -2.10 0.83 8.78
C ASP A 130 -1.17 0.70 7.57
N ARG A 131 -0.16 1.60 7.43
CA ARG A 131 0.90 1.52 6.41
C ARG A 131 2.29 1.33 7.03
N LEU A 132 3.06 0.45 6.40
CA LEU A 132 4.43 0.11 6.78
C LEU A 132 5.41 0.46 5.67
N ALA A 133 6.46 1.22 5.98
CA ALA A 133 7.69 1.20 5.19
C ALA A 133 8.74 0.34 5.89
N PHE A 134 9.46 -0.44 5.12
CA PHE A 134 10.56 -1.28 5.58
C PHE A 134 11.84 -0.98 4.80
N LEU A 135 12.90 -0.65 5.52
CA LEU A 135 14.17 -0.20 4.96
C LEU A 135 15.35 -1.07 5.41
N SER A 136 16.27 -1.29 4.48
CA SER A 136 17.66 -1.59 4.81
C SER A 136 18.52 -0.32 4.67
N PRO A 137 19.82 -0.33 5.06
CA PRO A 137 20.72 0.76 4.74
C PRO A 137 20.86 1.08 3.24
N LYS A 138 20.51 0.13 2.36
CA LYS A 138 20.65 0.26 0.91
C LYS A 138 19.38 0.78 0.24
N ARG A 139 18.17 0.43 0.74
CA ARG A 139 16.91 0.70 0.04
C ARG A 139 15.66 0.65 0.89
N ASN A 140 14.60 1.24 0.37
CA ASN A 140 13.24 1.13 0.85
C ASN A 140 12.52 0.02 0.06
N PHE A 141 12.00 -1.00 0.75
CA PHE A 141 11.22 -2.09 0.15
C PHE A 141 9.75 -1.70 0.15
N LYS A 142 9.23 -1.23 -0.98
CA LYS A 142 7.82 -0.85 -1.14
C LYS A 142 6.89 -2.04 -0.90
N GLY A 143 5.62 -1.76 -0.59
CA GLY A 143 4.64 -2.80 -0.22
C GLY A 143 4.44 -3.90 -1.26
N ASP A 144 4.55 -3.58 -2.56
CA ASP A 144 4.46 -4.55 -3.64
C ASP A 144 5.66 -5.52 -3.67
N ILE A 145 6.86 -5.05 -3.37
CA ILE A 145 8.06 -5.89 -3.26
C ILE A 145 7.96 -6.79 -2.01
N LEU A 146 7.47 -6.24 -0.88
CA LEU A 146 7.22 -7.04 0.31
C LEU A 146 6.18 -8.14 0.04
N ALA A 147 5.11 -7.82 -0.69
CA ALA A 147 4.10 -8.81 -1.07
C ALA A 147 4.68 -9.96 -1.90
N LEU A 148 5.61 -9.67 -2.82
CA LEU A 148 6.33 -10.71 -3.55
C LEU A 148 7.15 -11.62 -2.62
N PHE A 149 7.87 -11.04 -1.65
CA PHE A 149 8.68 -11.82 -0.73
C PHE A 149 7.81 -12.69 0.17
N PHE A 150 6.70 -12.17 0.68
CA PHE A 150 5.72 -12.96 1.42
C PHE A 150 5.10 -14.07 0.58
N ALA A 151 4.77 -13.81 -0.69
CA ALA A 151 4.26 -14.84 -1.58
C ALA A 151 5.27 -15.98 -1.80
N ARG A 152 6.56 -15.64 -1.99
CA ARG A 152 7.63 -16.64 -2.10
C ARG A 152 7.77 -17.46 -0.82
N GLU A 153 7.64 -16.82 0.34
CA GLU A 153 7.71 -17.50 1.64
C GLU A 153 6.54 -18.47 1.80
N MET A 154 5.32 -18.01 1.55
CA MET A 154 4.13 -18.87 1.58
C MET A 154 4.29 -20.08 0.63
N ALA A 155 4.91 -19.89 -0.53
CA ALA A 155 5.14 -20.95 -1.50
C ALA A 155 6.10 -22.04 -1.04
N LYS A 156 7.04 -21.75 -0.12
CA LYS A 156 7.97 -22.76 0.45
C LYS A 156 7.22 -23.87 1.19
N THR A 157 6.02 -23.60 1.68
CA THR A 157 5.17 -24.62 2.35
C THR A 157 4.46 -25.57 1.37
N GLY A 158 4.68 -25.42 0.06
CA GLY A 158 3.97 -26.16 -0.99
C GLY A 158 2.63 -25.52 -1.38
N LYS A 159 2.24 -24.41 -0.76
CA LYS A 159 1.03 -23.64 -1.13
C LYS A 159 1.28 -22.84 -2.41
N ARG A 160 0.23 -22.65 -3.20
CA ARG A 160 0.22 -21.67 -4.30
C ARG A 160 -0.54 -20.44 -3.86
N PRO A 161 0.10 -19.42 -3.29
CA PRO A 161 -0.59 -18.26 -2.73
C PRO A 161 -1.31 -17.46 -3.81
N THR A 162 -2.46 -16.92 -3.47
CA THR A 162 -3.15 -15.92 -4.28
C THR A 162 -2.94 -14.54 -3.65
N VAL A 163 -2.40 -13.60 -4.42
CA VAL A 163 -2.08 -12.25 -3.93
C VAL A 163 -2.75 -11.19 -4.80
N ILE A 164 -3.41 -10.24 -4.17
CA ILE A 164 -4.03 -9.10 -4.84
C ILE A 164 -3.07 -7.90 -4.75
N GLY A 165 -2.79 -7.28 -5.90
CA GLY A 165 -2.12 -5.97 -5.96
C GLY A 165 -3.04 -4.91 -6.55
N GLU A 166 -2.73 -3.66 -6.28
CA GLU A 166 -3.41 -2.53 -6.92
C GLU A 166 -2.77 -2.18 -8.27
N VAL A 167 -3.48 -1.40 -9.10
CA VAL A 167 -3.01 -1.03 -10.45
C VAL A 167 -1.65 -0.32 -10.48
N LYS A 168 -1.19 0.26 -9.38
CA LYS A 168 0.11 0.94 -9.27
C LYS A 168 1.28 0.00 -9.01
N CYS A 169 1.03 -1.24 -8.57
CA CYS A 169 2.08 -2.19 -8.25
C CYS A 169 2.97 -2.51 -9.46
N SER A 170 4.26 -2.74 -9.18
CA SER A 170 5.27 -3.08 -10.17
C SER A 170 4.94 -4.35 -10.94
N LYS A 171 5.35 -4.41 -12.20
CA LYS A 171 5.34 -5.62 -13.03
C LYS A 171 6.10 -6.77 -12.34
N ILE A 172 7.20 -6.46 -11.62
CA ILE A 172 7.99 -7.43 -10.86
C ILE A 172 7.12 -8.19 -9.85
N MET A 173 6.24 -7.50 -9.12
CA MET A 173 5.35 -8.14 -8.17
C MET A 173 4.44 -9.16 -8.86
N TYR A 174 3.75 -8.76 -9.93
CA TYR A 174 2.80 -9.62 -10.62
C TYR A 174 3.46 -10.85 -11.25
N GLU A 175 4.53 -10.64 -12.01
CA GLU A 175 5.26 -11.73 -12.67
C GLU A 175 5.94 -12.67 -11.67
N GLY A 176 6.52 -12.09 -10.60
CA GLY A 176 7.17 -12.86 -9.56
C GLY A 176 6.20 -13.70 -8.74
N ILE A 177 4.99 -13.17 -8.47
CA ILE A 177 3.94 -13.93 -7.78
C ILE A 177 3.37 -15.02 -8.70
N ASP A 178 3.13 -14.73 -9.98
CA ASP A 178 2.62 -15.73 -10.94
C ASP A 178 3.58 -16.89 -11.14
N ALA A 179 4.88 -16.70 -10.92
CA ALA A 179 5.87 -17.79 -10.93
C ALA A 179 5.70 -18.79 -9.78
N VAL A 180 5.15 -18.38 -8.63
CA VAL A 180 5.03 -19.22 -7.42
C VAL A 180 3.57 -19.42 -6.97
N GLY A 181 2.63 -18.64 -7.50
CA GLY A 181 1.25 -18.62 -7.09
C GLY A 181 0.31 -18.08 -8.17
N ARG A 182 -0.52 -17.12 -7.78
CA ARG A 182 -1.45 -16.39 -8.66
C ARG A 182 -1.55 -14.94 -8.22
N SER A 183 -1.36 -13.99 -9.14
CA SER A 183 -1.62 -12.58 -8.91
C SER A 183 -3.00 -12.13 -9.40
N ILE A 184 -3.58 -11.12 -8.76
CA ILE A 184 -4.82 -10.44 -9.16
C ILE A 184 -4.56 -8.94 -9.10
N MET A 185 -4.74 -8.24 -10.23
CA MET A 185 -4.70 -6.78 -10.25
C MET A 185 -6.08 -6.21 -9.96
N TYR A 186 -6.17 -5.24 -9.04
CA TYR A 186 -7.44 -4.64 -8.66
C TYR A 186 -7.34 -3.13 -8.43
N LYS A 187 -8.46 -2.53 -8.01
CA LYS A 187 -8.56 -1.09 -7.74
C LYS A 187 -7.71 -0.69 -6.55
N THR A 188 -7.10 0.50 -6.64
CA THR A 188 -6.47 1.18 -5.52
C THR A 188 -7.50 1.50 -4.42
N GLY A 189 -7.04 1.48 -3.18
CA GLY A 189 -7.80 1.85 -2.00
C GLY A 189 -8.05 0.68 -1.08
N HIS A 190 -7.65 0.86 0.16
CA HIS A 190 -7.68 -0.17 1.20
C HIS A 190 -9.06 -0.84 1.35
N SER A 191 -10.15 -0.07 1.25
CA SER A 191 -11.52 -0.61 1.31
C SER A 191 -11.84 -1.53 0.13
N ASN A 192 -11.38 -1.19 -1.08
CA ASN A 192 -11.56 -2.01 -2.27
C ASN A 192 -10.82 -3.33 -2.14
N LEU A 193 -9.57 -3.28 -1.64
CA LEU A 193 -8.74 -4.47 -1.47
C LEU A 193 -9.29 -5.41 -0.39
N LYS A 194 -9.78 -4.88 0.76
CA LYS A 194 -10.45 -5.67 1.81
C LYS A 194 -11.66 -6.44 1.27
N VAL A 195 -12.51 -5.77 0.48
CA VAL A 195 -13.66 -6.42 -0.16
C VAL A 195 -13.20 -7.50 -1.12
N LYS A 196 -12.23 -7.18 -1.99
CA LYS A 196 -11.72 -8.13 -2.99
C LYS A 196 -11.02 -9.32 -2.36
N LEU A 197 -10.28 -9.11 -1.29
CA LEU A 197 -9.63 -10.15 -0.50
C LEU A 197 -10.67 -11.16 0.02
N LYS A 198 -11.75 -10.65 0.60
CA LYS A 198 -12.86 -11.47 1.09
C LYS A 198 -13.59 -12.22 -0.02
N GLU A 199 -13.87 -11.55 -1.16
CA GLU A 199 -14.55 -12.17 -2.32
C GLU A 199 -13.75 -13.33 -2.91
N THR A 200 -12.43 -13.20 -2.98
CA THR A 200 -11.56 -14.18 -3.64
C THR A 200 -10.99 -15.22 -2.71
N GLY A 201 -11.02 -14.98 -1.39
CA GLY A 201 -10.28 -15.77 -0.41
C GLY A 201 -8.77 -15.73 -0.63
N ALA A 202 -8.23 -14.65 -1.24
CA ALA A 202 -6.79 -14.51 -1.45
C ALA A 202 -6.03 -14.48 -0.12
N ASP A 203 -4.76 -14.86 -0.16
CA ASP A 203 -3.92 -15.00 1.04
C ASP A 203 -3.34 -13.68 1.52
N LEU A 204 -3.13 -12.74 0.59
CA LEU A 204 -2.53 -11.44 0.84
C LEU A 204 -3.09 -10.43 -0.16
N ALA A 205 -3.24 -9.19 0.26
CA ALA A 205 -3.37 -8.05 -0.65
C ALA A 205 -2.35 -6.98 -0.28
N ALA A 206 -1.94 -6.15 -1.25
CA ALA A 206 -0.93 -5.13 -1.04
C ALA A 206 -1.14 -3.89 -1.90
N GLU A 207 -0.74 -2.74 -1.36
CA GLU A 207 -0.56 -1.49 -2.07
C GLU A 207 0.91 -1.06 -2.03
N VAL A 208 1.35 -0.33 -3.04
CA VAL A 208 2.71 0.25 -3.09
C VAL A 208 3.00 1.13 -1.88
N SER A 209 1.97 1.82 -1.37
CA SER A 209 2.02 2.72 -0.22
C SER A 209 2.33 2.05 1.13
N GLY A 210 2.33 0.71 1.18
CA GLY A 210 2.65 -0.04 2.40
C GLY A 210 1.46 -0.64 3.14
N HIS A 211 0.22 -0.51 2.63
CA HIS A 211 -0.89 -1.31 3.14
C HIS A 211 -0.67 -2.78 2.78
N LEU A 212 -0.67 -3.65 3.77
CA LEU A 212 -0.51 -5.10 3.65
C LEU A 212 -1.64 -5.81 4.41
N PHE A 213 -2.41 -6.62 3.69
CA PHE A 213 -3.62 -7.27 4.20
C PHE A 213 -3.41 -8.77 4.24
N PHE A 214 -2.96 -9.30 5.36
CA PHE A 214 -2.72 -10.72 5.53
C PHE A 214 -4.02 -11.47 5.83
N ASN A 215 -4.31 -12.52 5.07
CA ASN A 215 -5.47 -13.39 5.27
C ASN A 215 -5.09 -14.88 5.39
N ASP A 216 -3.79 -15.19 5.27
CA ASP A 216 -3.25 -16.53 5.44
C ASP A 216 -3.26 -16.98 6.92
N ARG A 217 -2.91 -16.08 7.84
CA ARG A 217 -2.83 -16.30 9.29
C ARG A 217 -3.36 -15.10 10.09
N TYR A 218 -4.13 -14.20 9.44
CA TYR A 218 -4.70 -13.01 10.06
C TYR A 218 -6.10 -12.73 9.49
N PHE A 219 -6.67 -11.58 9.81
CA PHE A 219 -8.09 -11.28 9.59
C PHE A 219 -8.39 -10.56 8.26
N GLY A 220 -7.39 -10.33 7.41
CA GLY A 220 -7.58 -9.74 6.08
C GLY A 220 -7.83 -8.24 6.08
N TYR A 221 -7.33 -7.50 7.06
CA TYR A 221 -7.29 -6.04 7.05
C TYR A 221 -5.83 -5.53 7.13
N ASP A 222 -5.64 -4.27 6.79
CA ASP A 222 -4.36 -3.58 6.84
C ASP A 222 -3.95 -3.32 8.30
N ASP A 223 -2.79 -3.84 8.66
CA ASP A 223 -2.23 -3.73 10.00
C ASP A 223 -0.71 -3.69 9.89
N ALA A 224 -0.15 -2.49 10.04
CA ALA A 224 1.28 -2.31 9.86
C ALA A 224 2.10 -2.91 11.00
N VAL A 225 1.55 -3.01 12.22
CA VAL A 225 2.23 -3.67 13.35
C VAL A 225 2.33 -5.17 13.10
N TYR A 226 1.23 -5.79 12.65
CA TYR A 226 1.26 -7.18 12.21
C TYR A 226 2.24 -7.39 11.05
N ALA A 227 2.21 -6.52 10.04
CA ALA A 227 3.10 -6.59 8.89
C ALA A 227 4.59 -6.48 9.30
N MET A 228 4.93 -5.59 10.25
CA MET A 228 6.28 -5.51 10.81
C MET A 228 6.70 -6.85 11.43
N LEU A 229 5.86 -7.47 12.23
CA LEU A 229 6.16 -8.76 12.85
C LEU A 229 6.36 -9.87 11.81
N ARG A 230 5.61 -9.85 10.71
CA ARG A 230 5.80 -10.77 9.57
C ARG A 230 7.15 -10.55 8.87
N VAL A 231 7.62 -9.31 8.76
CA VAL A 231 8.98 -9.03 8.26
C VAL A 231 10.04 -9.56 9.23
N LEU A 232 9.84 -9.36 10.54
CA LEU A 232 10.75 -9.89 11.56
C LEU A 232 10.83 -11.43 11.54
N GLU A 233 9.73 -12.13 11.19
CA GLU A 233 9.76 -13.59 10.96
C GLU A 233 10.73 -13.95 9.84
N LEU A 234 10.60 -13.30 8.68
CA LEU A 234 11.48 -13.56 7.53
C LEU A 234 12.94 -13.28 7.86
N LEU A 235 13.22 -12.19 8.58
CA LEU A 235 14.57 -11.84 9.02
C LEU A 235 15.12 -12.91 9.98
N LYS A 236 14.31 -13.39 10.93
CA LYS A 236 14.71 -14.44 11.88
C LYS A 236 14.97 -15.78 11.20
N GLU A 237 14.25 -16.07 10.11
CA GLU A 237 14.46 -17.24 9.26
C GLU A 237 15.66 -17.10 8.32
N GLY A 238 16.39 -15.97 8.39
CA GLY A 238 17.60 -15.71 7.63
C GLY A 238 17.35 -15.15 6.23
N CYS A 239 16.21 -14.55 5.96
CA CYS A 239 15.97 -13.85 4.71
C CYS A 239 16.88 -12.62 4.61
N ASP A 240 17.76 -12.61 3.63
CA ASP A 240 18.51 -11.43 3.23
C ASP A 240 17.71 -10.69 2.16
N PHE A 241 16.95 -9.67 2.60
CA PHE A 241 16.07 -8.89 1.71
C PHE A 241 16.84 -8.17 0.59
N ASP A 242 18.05 -7.68 0.87
CA ASP A 242 18.88 -7.04 -0.14
C ASP A 242 19.35 -8.03 -1.20
N ALA A 243 19.84 -9.21 -0.78
CA ALA A 243 20.24 -10.25 -1.71
C ALA A 243 19.07 -10.81 -2.53
N GLU A 244 17.88 -10.95 -1.93
CA GLU A 244 16.68 -11.36 -2.66
C GLU A 244 16.21 -10.27 -3.66
N PHE A 245 16.32 -9.01 -3.30
CA PHE A 245 16.00 -7.89 -4.21
C PHE A 245 16.98 -7.81 -5.39
N GLU A 246 18.27 -8.04 -5.15
CA GLU A 246 19.31 -8.02 -6.20
C GLU A 246 19.13 -9.12 -7.27
N LYS A 247 18.32 -10.14 -6.98
CA LYS A 247 17.94 -11.18 -7.97
C LYS A 247 16.77 -10.75 -8.86
N LEU A 248 16.07 -9.66 -8.53
CA LEU A 248 14.93 -9.17 -9.30
C LEU A 248 15.42 -8.45 -10.57
N PRO A 249 14.61 -8.41 -11.64
CA PRO A 249 14.90 -7.58 -12.79
C PRO A 249 15.08 -6.11 -12.39
N VAL A 250 16.03 -5.43 -13.01
CA VAL A 250 16.20 -3.99 -12.84
C VAL A 250 15.14 -3.27 -13.66
N LEU A 251 14.27 -2.51 -13.01
CA LEU A 251 13.29 -1.64 -13.64
C LEU A 251 13.47 -0.19 -13.18
N TYR A 252 13.18 0.71 -14.08
CA TYR A 252 13.16 2.15 -13.86
C TYR A 252 11.70 2.59 -13.69
N SER A 253 11.37 3.25 -12.60
CA SER A 253 10.00 3.69 -12.33
C SER A 253 9.96 5.15 -11.90
N THR A 254 8.85 5.81 -12.17
CA THR A 254 8.54 7.09 -11.51
C THR A 254 7.89 6.82 -10.17
N ASP A 255 7.97 7.79 -9.26
CA ASP A 255 7.00 7.89 -8.18
C ASP A 255 5.61 8.21 -8.74
N GLU A 256 4.61 8.30 -7.86
CA GLU A 256 3.28 8.78 -8.25
C GLU A 256 3.36 10.25 -8.66
N ILE A 257 3.02 10.56 -9.91
CA ILE A 257 2.98 11.93 -10.40
C ILE A 257 1.54 12.43 -10.29
N LYS A 258 1.36 13.48 -9.49
CA LYS A 258 0.07 14.14 -9.26
C LYS A 258 -0.12 15.24 -10.32
N VAL A 259 -0.99 15.01 -11.29
CA VAL A 259 -1.29 15.95 -12.37
C VAL A 259 -2.58 16.69 -12.04
N PRO A 260 -2.57 18.02 -11.79
CA PRO A 260 -3.77 18.78 -11.47
C PRO A 260 -4.88 18.57 -12.52
N ALA A 261 -6.11 18.38 -12.08
CA ALA A 261 -7.27 18.16 -12.96
C ALA A 261 -8.51 18.79 -12.33
N ASP A 262 -9.48 19.14 -13.17
CA ASP A 262 -10.77 19.62 -12.71
C ASP A 262 -11.59 18.43 -12.15
N ASP A 263 -12.16 18.62 -10.98
CA ASP A 263 -12.91 17.58 -10.27
C ASP A 263 -14.16 17.12 -11.04
N ALA A 264 -14.79 18.04 -11.80
CA ALA A 264 -15.96 17.74 -12.61
C ALA A 264 -15.62 16.94 -13.88
N THR A 265 -14.40 17.10 -14.42
CA THR A 265 -14.03 16.52 -15.73
C THR A 265 -13.00 15.38 -15.66
N LYS A 266 -12.28 15.22 -14.55
CA LYS A 266 -11.18 14.25 -14.43
C LYS A 266 -11.55 12.81 -14.84
N PHE A 267 -12.77 12.36 -14.53
CA PHE A 267 -13.25 11.03 -14.91
C PHE A 267 -13.54 10.96 -16.42
N ALA A 268 -14.15 12.01 -17.00
CA ALA A 268 -14.41 12.09 -18.44
C ALA A 268 -13.09 12.11 -19.24
N VAL A 269 -12.05 12.80 -18.75
CA VAL A 269 -10.71 12.79 -19.34
C VAL A 269 -10.13 11.37 -19.37
N VAL A 270 -10.26 10.61 -18.30
CA VAL A 270 -9.79 9.21 -18.26
C VAL A 270 -10.58 8.33 -19.21
N GLU A 271 -11.89 8.48 -19.32
CA GLU A 271 -12.70 7.72 -20.29
C GLU A 271 -12.32 8.07 -21.74
N ARG A 272 -12.11 9.35 -22.04
CA ARG A 272 -11.62 9.76 -23.36
C ARG A 272 -10.22 9.21 -23.66
N LEU A 273 -9.34 9.20 -22.65
CA LEU A 273 -7.99 8.61 -22.79
C LEU A 273 -8.05 7.10 -23.11
N LYS A 274 -8.95 6.34 -22.48
CA LYS A 274 -9.18 4.93 -22.82
C LYS A 274 -9.50 4.74 -24.31
N THR A 275 -10.37 5.59 -24.83
CA THR A 275 -10.76 5.59 -26.24
C THR A 275 -9.55 5.86 -27.14
N LEU A 276 -8.77 6.91 -26.86
CA LEU A 276 -7.57 7.27 -27.62
C LEU A 276 -6.50 6.17 -27.60
N LEU A 277 -6.28 5.52 -26.46
CA LEU A 277 -5.35 4.41 -26.35
C LEU A 277 -5.80 3.19 -27.16
N ASN A 278 -7.10 2.89 -27.17
CA ASN A 278 -7.65 1.81 -27.97
C ASN A 278 -7.53 2.09 -29.48
N GLU A 279 -7.83 3.31 -29.92
CA GLU A 279 -7.67 3.74 -31.31
C GLU A 279 -6.19 3.61 -31.79
N ARG A 280 -5.24 3.88 -30.91
CA ARG A 280 -3.79 3.87 -31.19
C ARG A 280 -3.09 2.57 -30.77
N GLN A 281 -3.81 1.55 -30.32
CA GLN A 281 -3.21 0.34 -29.72
C GLN A 281 -2.10 -0.27 -30.58
N LYS A 282 -2.34 -0.46 -31.87
CA LYS A 282 -1.34 -1.05 -32.79
C LYS A 282 -0.16 -0.12 -33.02
N ALA A 283 -0.42 1.18 -33.19
CA ALA A 283 0.62 2.17 -33.45
C ALA A 283 1.58 2.35 -32.27
N LEU A 284 1.06 2.24 -31.06
CA LEU A 284 1.82 2.34 -29.81
C LEU A 284 2.41 1.00 -29.34
N GLY A 285 2.08 -0.12 -29.98
CA GLY A 285 2.53 -1.44 -29.55
C GLY A 285 1.98 -1.87 -28.18
N ILE A 286 0.77 -1.43 -27.84
CA ILE A 286 0.11 -1.81 -26.59
C ILE A 286 -0.23 -3.30 -26.62
N ARG A 287 0.30 -4.06 -25.68
CA ARG A 287 0.10 -5.50 -25.55
C ARG A 287 -1.13 -5.85 -24.71
N LYS A 288 -1.38 -5.07 -23.65
CA LYS A 288 -2.49 -5.30 -22.73
C LYS A 288 -3.03 -3.96 -22.20
N THR A 289 -4.32 -3.88 -22.00
CA THR A 289 -4.98 -2.75 -21.36
C THR A 289 -5.80 -3.27 -20.16
N VAL A 290 -5.62 -2.62 -19.00
CA VAL A 290 -6.37 -2.90 -17.77
C VAL A 290 -7.13 -1.64 -17.39
N THR A 291 -8.45 -1.76 -17.20
CA THR A 291 -9.35 -0.63 -16.96
C THR A 291 -10.10 -0.73 -15.64
N VAL A 292 -9.60 -1.55 -14.72
CA VAL A 292 -10.24 -1.80 -13.42
C VAL A 292 -10.24 -0.56 -12.52
N ASP A 293 -9.22 0.31 -12.67
CA ASP A 293 -9.11 1.61 -11.98
C ASP A 293 -8.33 2.57 -12.88
N GLY A 294 -9.01 3.47 -13.57
CA GLY A 294 -8.42 4.27 -14.62
C GLY A 294 -8.04 3.43 -15.85
N VAL A 295 -6.85 3.64 -16.39
CA VAL A 295 -6.29 2.87 -17.50
C VAL A 295 -4.80 2.61 -17.27
N ARG A 296 -4.43 1.34 -17.22
CA ARG A 296 -3.04 0.87 -17.28
C ARG A 296 -2.82 0.15 -18.61
N VAL A 297 -1.77 0.53 -19.31
CA VAL A 297 -1.37 -0.09 -20.56
C VAL A 297 0.01 -0.69 -20.44
N ASP A 298 0.13 -1.96 -20.84
CA ASP A 298 1.41 -2.68 -20.87
C ASP A 298 1.95 -2.63 -22.30
N PHE A 299 3.17 -2.17 -22.43
CA PHE A 299 3.98 -2.19 -23.66
C PHE A 299 4.94 -3.40 -23.63
N GLU A 300 5.84 -3.48 -24.61
CA GLU A 300 6.82 -4.56 -24.64
C GLU A 300 7.78 -4.52 -23.43
N LYS A 301 8.31 -3.33 -23.12
CA LYS A 301 9.36 -3.13 -22.13
C LYS A 301 8.95 -2.23 -20.96
N GLY A 302 7.64 -2.08 -20.71
CA GLY A 302 7.18 -1.24 -19.63
C GLY A 302 5.67 -1.07 -19.61
N TRP A 303 5.20 -0.20 -18.72
CA TRP A 303 3.78 0.13 -18.61
C TRP A 303 3.57 1.57 -18.16
N GLY A 304 2.38 2.10 -18.44
CA GLY A 304 1.91 3.39 -18.00
C GLY A 304 0.51 3.32 -17.41
N LEU A 305 0.28 4.06 -16.31
CA LEU A 305 -1.00 4.17 -15.63
C LEU A 305 -1.46 5.63 -15.60
N VAL A 306 -2.75 5.83 -15.85
CA VAL A 306 -3.46 7.08 -15.58
C VAL A 306 -4.78 6.76 -14.91
N ARG A 307 -5.03 7.33 -13.74
CA ARG A 307 -6.29 7.20 -13.00
C ARG A 307 -6.76 8.53 -12.41
N ALA A 308 -8.05 8.72 -12.28
CA ALA A 308 -8.61 9.86 -11.56
C ALA A 308 -8.59 9.56 -10.05
N SER A 309 -8.13 10.53 -9.24
CA SER A 309 -8.25 10.41 -7.78
C SER A 309 -9.71 10.53 -7.36
N ASN A 310 -10.14 9.69 -6.41
CA ASN A 310 -11.50 9.76 -5.86
C ASN A 310 -11.65 10.87 -4.82
N THR A 311 -10.55 11.36 -4.23
CA THR A 311 -10.57 12.27 -3.09
C THR A 311 -10.02 13.66 -3.37
N THR A 312 -9.26 13.82 -4.47
CA THR A 312 -8.57 15.06 -4.80
C THR A 312 -8.73 15.41 -6.29
N PRO A 313 -8.68 16.70 -6.69
CA PRO A 313 -8.81 17.13 -8.07
C PRO A 313 -7.51 16.92 -8.88
N ILE A 314 -7.10 15.66 -9.01
CA ILE A 314 -5.90 15.27 -9.75
C ILE A 314 -6.14 14.00 -10.58
N LEU A 315 -5.32 13.86 -11.61
CA LEU A 315 -4.99 12.56 -12.17
C LEU A 315 -3.71 12.05 -11.51
N VAL A 316 -3.67 10.77 -11.20
CA VAL A 316 -2.48 10.08 -10.72
C VAL A 316 -1.89 9.30 -11.88
N THR A 317 -0.61 9.53 -12.18
CA THR A 317 0.12 8.78 -13.20
C THR A 317 1.33 8.10 -12.59
N ARG A 318 1.67 6.91 -13.10
CA ARG A 318 2.88 6.17 -12.76
C ARG A 318 3.36 5.39 -13.98
N PHE A 319 4.67 5.31 -14.14
CA PHE A 319 5.32 4.67 -15.27
C PHE A 319 6.45 3.77 -14.80
N GLU A 320 6.67 2.66 -15.51
CA GLU A 320 7.78 1.74 -15.24
C GLU A 320 8.27 1.11 -16.54
N ALA A 321 9.57 0.96 -16.69
CA ALA A 321 10.18 0.36 -17.88
C ALA A 321 11.52 -0.34 -17.59
N GLU A 322 11.97 -1.16 -18.52
CA GLU A 322 13.22 -1.93 -18.46
C GLU A 322 14.47 -1.05 -18.68
N ASP A 323 14.29 0.13 -19.28
CA ASP A 323 15.36 1.10 -19.53
C ASP A 323 14.85 2.55 -19.45
N PRO A 324 15.75 3.54 -19.17
CA PRO A 324 15.35 4.95 -19.01
C PRO A 324 14.75 5.56 -20.27
N GLU A 325 15.19 5.15 -21.48
CA GLU A 325 14.70 5.68 -22.74
C GLU A 325 13.27 5.24 -23.01
N THR A 326 12.97 3.97 -22.76
CA THR A 326 11.61 3.44 -22.82
C THR A 326 10.71 4.11 -21.77
N LEU A 327 11.20 4.34 -20.53
CA LEU A 327 10.45 5.03 -19.50
C LEU A 327 10.08 6.46 -19.93
N ALA A 328 11.05 7.20 -20.48
CA ALA A 328 10.83 8.56 -20.98
C ALA A 328 9.79 8.57 -22.11
N TRP A 329 9.94 7.65 -23.07
CA TRP A 329 9.00 7.53 -24.20
C TRP A 329 7.57 7.22 -23.74
N ILE A 330 7.39 6.24 -22.83
CA ILE A 330 6.05 5.90 -22.29
C ILE A 330 5.43 7.13 -21.63
N LYS A 331 6.21 7.83 -20.78
CA LYS A 331 5.76 9.03 -20.07
C LYS A 331 5.31 10.13 -21.04
N ASP A 332 6.11 10.40 -22.08
CA ASP A 332 5.82 11.46 -23.03
C ASP A 332 4.59 11.14 -23.89
N GLU A 333 4.45 9.90 -24.37
CA GLU A 333 3.27 9.46 -25.13
C GLU A 333 2.00 9.54 -24.27
N MET A 334 2.06 9.03 -23.03
CA MET A 334 0.91 9.07 -22.14
C MET A 334 0.51 10.51 -21.78
N ASN A 335 1.48 11.39 -21.52
CA ASN A 335 1.22 12.81 -21.25
C ASN A 335 0.61 13.50 -22.48
N SER A 336 1.10 13.26 -23.67
CA SER A 336 0.54 13.78 -24.93
C SER A 336 -0.93 13.36 -25.10
N LEU A 337 -1.25 12.11 -24.77
CA LEU A 337 -2.61 11.59 -24.86
C LEU A 337 -3.52 12.15 -23.76
N ILE A 338 -3.01 12.41 -22.56
CA ILE A 338 -3.75 13.10 -21.49
C ILE A 338 -4.14 14.51 -21.96
N GLU A 339 -3.19 15.29 -22.52
CA GLU A 339 -3.48 16.64 -23.01
C GLU A 339 -4.51 16.64 -24.16
N LYS A 340 -4.40 15.67 -25.06
CA LYS A 340 -5.43 15.49 -26.09
C LYS A 340 -6.79 15.14 -25.52
N ALA A 341 -6.86 14.24 -24.54
CA ALA A 341 -8.09 13.87 -23.88
C ALA A 341 -8.74 15.05 -23.16
N ARG A 342 -7.94 15.91 -22.52
CA ARG A 342 -8.39 17.16 -21.90
C ARG A 342 -9.00 18.12 -22.92
N ALA A 343 -8.31 18.35 -24.03
CA ALA A 343 -8.79 19.23 -25.11
C ALA A 343 -10.11 18.74 -25.70
N ASP A 344 -10.21 17.43 -25.96
CA ASP A 344 -11.41 16.81 -26.49
C ASP A 344 -12.60 16.92 -25.49
N THR A 345 -12.33 16.84 -24.19
CA THR A 345 -13.35 16.91 -23.12
C THR A 345 -13.80 18.35 -22.84
N ALA A 346 -12.91 19.34 -23.00
CA ALA A 346 -13.25 20.75 -22.80
C ALA A 346 -14.00 21.38 -23.99
N GLY A 347 -13.91 20.79 -25.17
CA GLY A 347 -14.53 21.30 -26.39
C GLY A 347 -15.91 20.69 -26.72
N GLY A 348 -16.40 19.75 -25.92
CA GLY A 348 -17.72 19.12 -26.02
C GLY A 348 -18.63 19.54 -24.89
#